data_6218ef4238c44ad26817bfa55a2aa767
#
_entry.id   6218ef4238c44ad26817bfa55a2aa767
#
_cell.length_a   1.000
_cell.length_b   1.000
_cell.length_c   1.000
_cell.angle_alpha   90.00
_cell.angle_beta   90.00
_cell.angle_gamma   90.00
#
_symmetry.space_group_name_H-M   'P 1'
#
loop_
_entity.id
_entity.type
_entity.pdbx_description
1 polymer ?
#
loop_
_entity_poly.entity_id
_entity_poly.type
_entity_poly.pdbx_seq_one_letter_code
_entity_poly.pdbx_strand_id
1 'polypeptide(L)'
;MVTNKDALLKSLHQNKQQFEPDQPVNKVEDEALIKGNLNFGPFVAYFKIPQSLREGLLKKGKELKPGSANDRLVGLLGDQRVYTDEDKEWFVKKFQPYMEEYVRGKAQFDGQEFDNKNHSTSFTLIDLWINYMKGGEFNPEHTHTGQLTWVAYLKVPNMLKEHEDFKGNGLGPGSIGFHYGEGTNGDWAQHTYKYLPELDGLWIFPAQLRHRVNPFYDKTQERISVSGNCYFNRPEMPSQAKPPKQAMPGWQY
;
A
#
# COMPACT_ATOMS: atom_id res chain seq x y z
N MET A 1 4.77 -23.68 25.29
CA MET A 1 5.50 -22.75 24.39
C MET A 1 4.48 -22.17 23.44
N VAL A 2 4.13 -20.89 23.59
CA VAL A 2 3.21 -20.19 22.66
C VAL A 2 3.98 -19.98 21.36
N THR A 3 3.50 -20.55 20.27
CA THR A 3 4.17 -20.45 18.98
C THR A 3 4.07 -19.01 18.45
N ASN A 4 5.08 -18.56 17.73
CA ASN A 4 5.15 -17.22 17.11
C ASN A 4 3.92 -16.93 16.18
N LYS A 5 3.20 -17.97 15.76
CA LYS A 5 1.97 -17.95 14.97
C LYS A 5 0.78 -17.41 15.79
N ASP A 6 0.66 -17.82 17.06
CA ASP A 6 -0.44 -17.36 17.93
C ASP A 6 -0.25 -15.91 18.34
N ALA A 7 1.02 -15.47 18.48
CA ALA A 7 1.34 -14.06 18.73
C ALA A 7 1.01 -13.19 17.51
N LEU A 8 1.28 -13.67 16.30
CA LEU A 8 0.99 -12.94 15.05
C LEU A 8 -0.52 -12.86 14.80
N LEU A 9 -1.24 -13.97 14.99
CA LEU A 9 -2.70 -14.00 14.87
C LEU A 9 -3.38 -13.17 15.96
N LYS A 10 -2.86 -13.17 17.19
CA LYS A 10 -3.35 -12.31 18.27
C LYS A 10 -3.08 -10.84 17.98
N SER A 11 -1.91 -10.48 17.45
CA SER A 11 -1.59 -9.10 17.07
C SER A 11 -2.49 -8.59 15.94
N LEU A 12 -2.78 -9.43 14.96
CA LEU A 12 -3.74 -9.12 13.89
C LEU A 12 -5.19 -9.00 14.41
N HIS A 13 -5.57 -9.80 15.41
CA HIS A 13 -6.88 -9.73 16.04
C HIS A 13 -7.00 -8.57 17.04
N GLN A 14 -5.94 -8.25 17.78
CA GLN A 14 -5.93 -7.11 18.69
C GLN A 14 -6.01 -5.78 17.96
N ASN A 15 -5.38 -5.66 16.78
CA ASN A 15 -5.55 -4.48 15.92
C ASN A 15 -6.97 -4.39 15.31
N LYS A 16 -7.68 -5.51 15.14
CA LYS A 16 -9.11 -5.49 14.73
C LYS A 16 -10.05 -4.99 15.83
N GLN A 17 -9.70 -5.16 17.11
CA GLN A 17 -10.55 -4.77 18.23
C GLN A 17 -10.47 -3.28 18.62
N GLN A 18 -9.50 -2.52 18.10
CA GLN A 18 -9.35 -1.10 18.40
C GLN A 18 -10.16 -0.17 17.49
N PHE A 19 -10.90 -0.70 16.52
CA PHE A 19 -11.71 0.10 15.58
C PHE A 19 -13.15 -0.43 15.47
N GLU A 20 -13.95 -0.27 16.55
CA GLU A 20 -15.39 -0.15 16.39
C GLU A 20 -15.77 1.33 16.61
N PRO A 21 -16.15 2.07 15.59
CA PRO A 21 -16.68 3.42 15.78
C PRO A 21 -18.12 3.32 16.27
N ASP A 22 -18.36 3.76 17.49
CA ASP A 22 -19.69 3.98 18.07
C ASP A 22 -20.34 5.24 17.48
N GLN A 23 -20.66 5.25 16.18
CA GLN A 23 -21.56 6.26 15.59
C GLN A 23 -22.14 5.77 14.25
N PRO A 24 -23.41 6.07 13.93
CA PRO A 24 -24.00 5.68 12.66
C PRO A 24 -23.42 6.53 11.53
N VAL A 25 -22.54 5.92 10.75
CA VAL A 25 -21.98 6.53 9.55
C VAL A 25 -23.05 6.53 8.47
N ASN A 26 -23.33 7.71 7.88
CA ASN A 26 -24.04 7.83 6.60
C ASN A 26 -23.48 6.81 5.62
N LYS A 27 -24.33 6.07 4.92
CA LYS A 27 -23.99 5.09 3.90
C LYS A 27 -23.12 5.71 2.80
N VAL A 28 -21.84 5.85 3.09
CA VAL A 28 -20.79 5.83 2.07
C VAL A 28 -20.67 4.36 1.68
N GLU A 29 -20.74 4.06 0.39
CA GLU A 29 -20.59 2.71 -0.12
C GLU A 29 -19.44 2.02 0.62
N ASP A 30 -19.66 0.85 1.20
CA ASP A 30 -18.75 0.05 2.05
C ASP A 30 -17.38 -0.24 1.40
N GLU A 31 -17.17 0.23 0.19
CA GLU A 31 -16.07 -0.10 -0.69
C GLU A 31 -14.76 0.68 -0.43
N ALA A 32 -14.86 1.88 0.16
CA ALA A 32 -13.70 2.79 0.32
C ALA A 32 -13.29 3.04 1.78
N LEU A 33 -13.70 2.19 2.71
CA LEU A 33 -13.33 2.35 4.12
C LEU A 33 -11.94 1.76 4.41
N ILE A 34 -11.15 2.48 5.20
CA ILE A 34 -9.91 1.94 5.76
C ILE A 34 -10.24 0.72 6.61
N LYS A 35 -9.71 -0.44 6.25
CA LYS A 35 -9.87 -1.68 7.02
C LYS A 35 -8.76 -1.88 8.06
N GLY A 36 -7.75 -1.02 8.06
CA GLY A 36 -6.68 -0.96 9.03
C GLY A 36 -5.66 0.10 8.66
N ASN A 37 -4.99 0.64 9.64
CA ASN A 37 -3.86 1.53 9.45
C ASN A 37 -2.68 1.05 10.28
N LEU A 38 -1.48 1.44 9.88
CA LEU A 38 -0.26 1.15 10.58
C LEU A 38 0.30 2.44 11.17
N ASN A 39 0.28 2.54 12.49
CA ASN A 39 0.95 3.60 13.20
C ASN A 39 2.46 3.29 13.31
N PHE A 40 3.18 3.49 12.19
CA PHE A 40 4.54 3.01 11.99
C PHE A 40 5.49 4.14 11.54
N GLY A 41 5.15 5.37 11.85
CA GLY A 41 5.86 6.56 11.36
C GLY A 41 5.19 7.10 10.09
N PRO A 42 5.42 6.55 8.89
CA PRO A 42 4.61 6.89 7.72
C PRO A 42 3.19 6.32 7.88
N PHE A 43 2.20 7.10 7.43
CA PHE A 43 0.83 6.60 7.39
C PHE A 43 0.68 5.59 6.25
N VAL A 44 0.25 4.37 6.59
CA VAL A 44 0.02 3.27 5.65
C VAL A 44 -1.41 2.78 5.86
N ALA A 45 -2.23 2.87 4.83
CA ALA A 45 -3.63 2.48 4.91
C ALA A 45 -3.91 1.16 4.16
N TYR A 46 -4.79 0.35 4.74
CA TYR A 46 -5.25 -0.91 4.16
C TYR A 46 -6.75 -0.85 3.86
N PHE A 47 -7.11 -1.24 2.64
CA PHE A 47 -8.48 -1.31 2.15
C PHE A 47 -8.78 -2.70 1.56
N LYS A 48 -10.04 -2.93 1.27
CA LYS A 48 -10.49 -3.98 0.35
C LYS A 48 -11.11 -3.34 -0.88
N ILE A 49 -10.72 -3.79 -2.06
CA ILE A 49 -11.37 -3.37 -3.31
C ILE A 49 -12.56 -4.29 -3.61
N PRO A 50 -13.62 -3.79 -4.26
CA PRO A 50 -14.74 -4.62 -4.66
C PRO A 50 -14.38 -5.55 -5.82
N GLN A 51 -15.10 -6.65 -5.91
CA GLN A 51 -14.94 -7.63 -6.99
C GLN A 51 -15.02 -6.98 -8.38
N SER A 52 -15.93 -6.02 -8.56
CA SER A 52 -16.13 -5.31 -9.83
C SER A 52 -14.87 -4.54 -10.28
N LEU A 53 -14.15 -3.90 -9.35
CA LEU A 53 -12.89 -3.23 -9.66
C LEU A 53 -11.79 -4.24 -9.98
N ARG A 54 -11.67 -5.32 -9.19
CA ARG A 54 -10.73 -6.41 -9.46
C ARG A 54 -10.92 -6.99 -10.85
N GLU A 55 -12.15 -7.37 -11.21
CA GLU A 55 -12.46 -7.97 -12.51
C GLU A 55 -12.21 -7.00 -13.67
N GLY A 56 -12.54 -5.72 -13.49
CA GLY A 56 -12.22 -4.68 -14.46
C GLY A 56 -10.73 -4.55 -14.71
N LEU A 57 -9.92 -4.50 -13.66
CA LEU A 57 -8.46 -4.45 -13.76
C LEU A 57 -7.88 -5.71 -14.42
N LEU A 58 -8.35 -6.89 -14.04
CA LEU A 58 -7.91 -8.15 -14.66
C LEU A 58 -8.26 -8.23 -16.14
N LYS A 59 -9.48 -7.82 -16.53
CA LYS A 59 -9.92 -7.81 -17.92
C LYS A 59 -9.01 -6.91 -18.77
N LYS A 60 -8.87 -5.65 -18.35
CA LYS A 60 -8.02 -4.66 -19.03
C LYS A 60 -6.55 -5.11 -19.08
N GLY A 61 -6.00 -5.63 -17.96
CA GLY A 61 -4.64 -6.11 -17.87
C GLY A 61 -4.30 -7.26 -18.84
N LYS A 62 -5.28 -8.13 -19.16
CA LYS A 62 -5.09 -9.22 -20.16
C LYS A 62 -4.94 -8.70 -21.57
N GLU A 63 -5.53 -7.58 -21.91
CA GLU A 63 -5.48 -6.95 -23.24
C GLU A 63 -4.18 -6.21 -23.49
N LEU A 64 -3.39 -5.94 -22.46
CA LEU A 64 -2.12 -5.23 -22.55
C LEU A 64 -1.00 -6.11 -23.15
N LYS A 65 -0.04 -5.47 -23.83
CA LYS A 65 1.13 -6.16 -24.37
C LYS A 65 1.99 -6.75 -23.23
N PRO A 66 2.25 -8.06 -23.22
CA PRO A 66 3.13 -8.69 -22.24
C PRO A 66 4.51 -8.04 -22.17
N GLY A 67 5.04 -7.85 -20.97
CA GLY A 67 6.36 -7.27 -20.73
C GLY A 67 6.53 -5.81 -21.14
N SER A 68 5.44 -5.07 -21.39
CA SER A 68 5.51 -3.68 -21.88
C SER A 68 6.16 -2.70 -20.90
N ALA A 69 6.38 -3.10 -19.66
CA ALA A 69 7.07 -2.34 -18.63
C ALA A 69 8.28 -3.07 -18.02
N ASN A 70 8.76 -4.13 -18.62
CA ASN A 70 9.88 -4.90 -18.07
C ASN A 70 11.21 -4.12 -18.04
N ASP A 71 11.35 -3.08 -18.83
CA ASP A 71 12.49 -2.14 -18.80
C ASP A 71 12.54 -1.26 -17.55
N ARG A 72 11.45 -1.21 -16.78
CA ARG A 72 11.32 -0.41 -15.54
C ARG A 72 11.39 -1.27 -14.27
N LEU A 73 11.64 -2.57 -14.41
CA LEU A 73 11.67 -3.51 -13.29
C LEU A 73 12.83 -3.23 -12.35
N VAL A 74 12.55 -3.17 -11.06
CA VAL A 74 13.57 -3.12 -10.00
C VAL A 74 14.02 -4.53 -9.63
N GLY A 75 13.14 -5.51 -9.79
CA GLY A 75 13.35 -6.90 -9.39
C GLY A 75 13.29 -7.90 -10.52
N LEU A 76 13.20 -9.16 -10.15
CA LEU A 76 13.02 -10.28 -11.09
C LEU A 76 11.52 -10.55 -11.24
N LEU A 77 10.94 -10.06 -12.32
CA LEU A 77 9.55 -10.31 -12.72
C LEU A 77 9.52 -10.61 -14.22
N GLY A 78 8.84 -11.67 -14.60
CA GLY A 78 8.76 -12.08 -16.02
C GLY A 78 7.79 -11.24 -16.86
N ASP A 79 6.74 -10.71 -16.24
CA ASP A 79 5.69 -10.01 -16.99
C ASP A 79 5.11 -8.84 -16.17
N GLN A 80 5.50 -7.64 -16.55
CA GLN A 80 4.91 -6.38 -16.09
C GLN A 80 4.35 -5.62 -17.30
N ARG A 81 3.11 -5.09 -17.18
CA ARG A 81 2.44 -4.40 -18.27
C ARG A 81 1.92 -3.05 -17.80
N VAL A 82 2.06 -2.02 -18.65
CA VAL A 82 1.53 -0.67 -18.38
C VAL A 82 0.13 -0.55 -18.94
N TYR A 83 -0.78 -0.01 -18.15
CA TYR A 83 -2.13 0.35 -18.58
C TYR A 83 -2.11 1.54 -19.55
N THR A 84 -3.07 1.56 -20.48
CA THR A 84 -3.26 2.66 -21.42
C THR A 84 -3.73 3.93 -20.69
N ASP A 85 -3.66 5.07 -21.35
CA ASP A 85 -4.15 6.32 -20.76
C ASP A 85 -5.68 6.30 -20.55
N GLU A 86 -6.43 5.65 -21.43
CA GLU A 86 -7.88 5.42 -21.25
C GLU A 86 -8.17 4.56 -20.01
N ASP A 87 -7.36 3.51 -19.79
CA ASP A 87 -7.47 2.67 -18.59
C ASP A 87 -7.14 3.44 -17.31
N LYS A 88 -6.14 4.32 -17.38
CA LYS A 88 -5.78 5.20 -16.25
C LYS A 88 -6.91 6.17 -15.92
N GLU A 89 -7.55 6.78 -16.91
CA GLU A 89 -8.71 7.66 -16.69
C GLU A 89 -9.88 6.91 -16.04
N TRP A 90 -10.17 5.70 -16.53
CA TRP A 90 -11.18 4.84 -15.91
C TRP A 90 -10.81 4.50 -14.47
N PHE A 91 -9.55 4.14 -14.22
CA PHE A 91 -9.05 3.79 -12.89
C PHE A 91 -9.15 4.97 -11.92
N VAL A 92 -8.73 6.17 -12.30
CA VAL A 92 -8.79 7.38 -11.44
C VAL A 92 -10.21 7.60 -10.92
N LYS A 93 -11.23 7.47 -11.78
CA LYS A 93 -12.63 7.63 -11.38
C LYS A 93 -13.06 6.58 -10.32
N LYS A 94 -12.55 5.35 -10.44
CA LYS A 94 -12.86 4.25 -9.50
C LYS A 94 -12.02 4.33 -8.23
N PHE A 95 -10.86 4.95 -8.30
CA PHE A 95 -9.90 5.02 -7.20
C PHE A 95 -10.05 6.27 -6.32
N GLN A 96 -10.76 7.28 -6.80
CA GLN A 96 -10.99 8.54 -6.11
C GLN A 96 -11.50 8.36 -4.65
N PRO A 97 -12.49 7.50 -4.34
CA PRO A 97 -12.97 7.31 -2.97
C PRO A 97 -11.88 6.82 -2.00
N TYR A 98 -10.96 5.95 -2.47
CA TYR A 98 -9.84 5.47 -1.66
C TYR A 98 -8.84 6.57 -1.34
N MET A 99 -8.60 7.47 -2.29
CA MET A 99 -7.72 8.62 -2.09
C MET A 99 -8.32 9.62 -1.11
N GLU A 100 -9.62 9.87 -1.18
CA GLU A 100 -10.35 10.71 -0.23
C GLU A 100 -10.26 10.16 1.19
N GLU A 101 -10.49 8.86 1.35
CA GLU A 101 -10.42 8.21 2.64
C GLU A 101 -8.98 8.12 3.17
N TYR A 102 -7.99 7.91 2.29
CA TYR A 102 -6.58 7.96 2.67
C TYR A 102 -6.20 9.33 3.24
N VAL A 103 -6.57 10.43 2.56
CA VAL A 103 -6.26 11.79 3.01
C VAL A 103 -6.96 12.10 4.32
N ARG A 104 -8.23 11.67 4.48
CA ARG A 104 -8.97 11.81 5.75
C ARG A 104 -8.29 11.07 6.88
N GLY A 105 -7.93 9.80 6.66
CA GLY A 105 -7.23 8.98 7.64
C GLY A 105 -5.85 9.55 7.99
N LYS A 106 -5.13 10.10 7.01
CA LYS A 106 -3.84 10.77 7.24
C LYS A 106 -3.99 12.03 8.08
N ALA A 107 -4.99 12.87 7.80
CA ALA A 107 -5.26 14.05 8.62
C ALA A 107 -5.55 13.66 10.06
N GLN A 108 -6.42 12.68 10.28
CA GLN A 108 -6.71 12.14 11.61
C GLN A 108 -5.48 11.55 12.31
N PHE A 109 -4.64 10.83 11.56
CA PHE A 109 -3.38 10.29 12.07
C PHE A 109 -2.43 11.40 12.54
N ASP A 110 -2.41 12.54 11.84
CA ASP A 110 -1.63 13.73 12.20
C ASP A 110 -2.28 14.59 13.31
N GLY A 111 -3.42 14.15 13.86
CA GLY A 111 -4.17 14.94 14.86
C GLY A 111 -4.85 16.19 14.29
N GLN A 112 -5.11 16.20 12.97
CA GLN A 112 -5.77 17.30 12.27
C GLN A 112 -7.22 16.95 11.96
N GLU A 113 -8.10 17.94 11.96
CA GLU A 113 -9.44 17.78 11.39
C GLU A 113 -9.33 17.77 9.86
N PHE A 114 -10.01 16.81 9.24
CA PHE A 114 -10.11 16.79 7.79
C PHE A 114 -11.00 17.95 7.32
N ASP A 115 -10.45 18.81 6.47
CA ASP A 115 -11.17 19.91 5.85
C ASP A 115 -10.87 19.91 4.35
N ASN A 116 -11.91 19.83 3.53
CA ASN A 116 -11.82 19.85 2.06
C ASN A 116 -11.16 21.11 1.49
N LYS A 117 -11.09 22.22 2.25
CA LYS A 117 -10.41 23.44 1.83
C LYS A 117 -8.90 23.35 2.00
N ASN A 118 -8.44 22.62 3.01
CA ASN A 118 -7.02 22.48 3.36
C ASN A 118 -6.40 21.16 2.90
N HIS A 119 -7.24 20.14 2.62
CA HIS A 119 -6.80 18.81 2.23
C HIS A 119 -7.27 18.51 0.80
N SER A 120 -6.37 18.60 -0.16
CA SER A 120 -6.69 18.18 -1.53
C SER A 120 -6.77 16.67 -1.60
N THR A 121 -7.86 16.14 -2.13
CA THR A 121 -8.04 14.72 -2.46
C THR A 121 -7.88 14.44 -3.94
N SER A 122 -7.77 15.49 -4.76
CA SER A 122 -7.50 15.37 -6.19
C SER A 122 -6.05 14.94 -6.43
N PHE A 123 -5.84 14.00 -7.31
CA PHE A 123 -4.52 13.48 -7.63
C PHE A 123 -4.31 13.30 -9.13
N THR A 124 -3.05 13.37 -9.54
CA THR A 124 -2.60 13.06 -10.89
C THR A 124 -1.88 11.72 -10.87
N LEU A 125 -2.41 10.75 -11.60
CA LEU A 125 -1.80 9.45 -11.77
C LEU A 125 -0.58 9.56 -12.69
N ILE A 126 0.59 9.11 -12.20
CA ILE A 126 1.82 9.09 -12.98
C ILE A 126 1.88 7.79 -13.78
N ASP A 127 1.86 6.67 -13.07
CA ASP A 127 1.98 5.34 -13.62
C ASP A 127 0.91 4.42 -13.05
N LEU A 128 0.48 3.45 -13.87
CA LEU A 128 -0.38 2.33 -13.45
C LEU A 128 0.08 1.09 -14.21
N TRP A 129 0.40 0.03 -13.48
CA TRP A 129 0.87 -1.22 -14.07
C TRP A 129 0.34 -2.45 -13.35
N ILE A 130 0.29 -3.56 -14.08
CA ILE A 130 -0.08 -4.87 -13.58
C ILE A 130 1.12 -5.81 -13.63
N ASN A 131 1.33 -6.57 -12.56
CA ASN A 131 2.38 -7.56 -12.40
C ASN A 131 1.78 -8.96 -12.43
N TYR A 132 2.32 -9.83 -13.27
CA TYR A 132 2.06 -11.27 -13.29
C TYR A 132 3.29 -12.00 -12.73
N MET A 133 3.31 -12.20 -11.43
CA MET A 133 4.45 -12.72 -10.69
C MET A 133 4.33 -14.21 -10.48
N LYS A 134 5.37 -14.97 -10.85
CA LYS A 134 5.47 -16.42 -10.66
C LYS A 134 6.31 -16.79 -9.45
N GLY A 135 6.24 -18.05 -9.05
CA GLY A 135 7.09 -18.57 -7.96
C GLY A 135 8.58 -18.39 -8.26
N GLY A 136 9.30 -17.88 -7.26
CA GLY A 136 10.72 -17.55 -7.35
C GLY A 136 11.02 -16.11 -7.77
N GLU A 137 10.03 -15.38 -8.31
CA GLU A 137 10.17 -13.97 -8.66
C GLU A 137 10.01 -13.07 -7.43
N PHE A 138 10.63 -11.89 -7.43
CA PHE A 138 10.66 -10.99 -6.29
C PHE A 138 10.94 -9.55 -6.70
N ASN A 139 10.61 -8.60 -5.81
CA ASN A 139 11.13 -7.24 -5.86
C ASN A 139 12.02 -6.99 -4.64
N PRO A 140 13.30 -6.59 -4.84
CA PRO A 140 14.18 -6.17 -3.75
C PRO A 140 13.66 -4.91 -3.07
N GLU A 141 14.33 -4.47 -2.04
CA GLU A 141 13.98 -3.22 -1.37
C GLU A 141 14.12 -2.03 -2.32
N HIS A 142 13.04 -1.24 -2.44
CA HIS A 142 12.97 -0.11 -3.36
C HIS A 142 11.96 0.94 -2.87
N THR A 143 11.94 2.07 -3.56
CA THR A 143 10.99 3.17 -3.41
C THR A 143 10.41 3.52 -4.78
N HIS A 144 9.40 4.39 -4.80
CA HIS A 144 8.76 4.87 -6.02
C HIS A 144 8.88 6.39 -6.17
N THR A 145 8.67 6.86 -7.39
CA THR A 145 8.45 8.29 -7.69
C THR A 145 7.02 8.70 -7.28
N GLY A 146 6.82 9.98 -7.02
CA GLY A 146 5.53 10.50 -6.60
C GLY A 146 5.43 10.73 -5.10
N GLN A 147 4.21 11.02 -4.63
CA GLN A 147 3.91 11.21 -3.21
C GLN A 147 3.33 9.95 -2.58
N LEU A 148 2.43 9.28 -3.28
CA LEU A 148 1.86 8.01 -2.89
C LEU A 148 2.05 6.94 -3.95
N THR A 149 2.12 5.73 -3.47
CA THR A 149 2.05 4.50 -4.25
C THR A 149 1.07 3.53 -3.60
N TRP A 150 0.66 2.52 -4.35
CA TRP A 150 -0.23 1.47 -3.86
C TRP A 150 0.05 0.12 -4.50
N VAL A 151 -0.45 -0.92 -3.86
CA VAL A 151 -0.52 -2.27 -4.42
C VAL A 151 -1.88 -2.89 -4.10
N ALA A 152 -2.61 -3.31 -5.13
CA ALA A 152 -3.85 -4.07 -5.03
C ALA A 152 -3.63 -5.51 -5.51
N TYR A 153 -4.11 -6.50 -4.74
CA TYR A 153 -3.91 -7.92 -5.03
C TYR A 153 -5.15 -8.50 -5.71
N LEU A 154 -5.01 -8.83 -7.00
CA LEU A 154 -6.12 -9.33 -7.84
C LEU A 154 -6.20 -10.85 -7.91
N LYS A 155 -5.08 -11.52 -7.65
CA LYS A 155 -4.95 -12.97 -7.52
C LYS A 155 -3.83 -13.27 -6.56
N VAL A 156 -4.10 -14.13 -5.59
CA VAL A 156 -3.13 -14.51 -4.55
C VAL A 156 -2.99 -16.02 -4.53
N PRO A 157 -1.77 -16.57 -4.67
CA PRO A 157 -1.52 -17.99 -4.54
C PRO A 157 -1.78 -18.47 -3.11
N ASN A 158 -2.07 -19.77 -2.96
CA ASN A 158 -2.16 -20.36 -1.64
C ASN A 158 -0.75 -20.57 -1.07
N MET A 159 -0.31 -19.66 -0.23
CA MET A 159 1.02 -19.65 0.38
C MET A 159 1.02 -20.22 1.82
N LEU A 160 -0.09 -20.73 2.32
CA LEU A 160 -0.19 -21.19 3.72
C LEU A 160 0.82 -22.29 4.03
N LYS A 161 0.94 -23.29 3.14
CA LYS A 161 1.90 -24.38 3.31
C LYS A 161 3.34 -23.89 3.31
N GLU A 162 3.69 -23.00 2.39
CA GLU A 162 5.03 -22.43 2.33
C GLU A 162 5.38 -21.66 3.61
N HIS A 163 4.40 -20.95 4.19
CA HIS A 163 4.57 -20.26 5.47
C HIS A 163 4.70 -21.22 6.65
N GLU A 164 3.98 -22.34 6.65
CA GLU A 164 4.09 -23.38 7.68
C GLU A 164 5.46 -24.07 7.64
N ASP A 165 5.99 -24.32 6.45
CA ASP A 165 7.28 -24.93 6.22
C ASP A 165 8.47 -23.97 6.43
N PHE A 166 8.23 -22.67 6.41
CA PHE A 166 9.28 -21.66 6.54
C PHE A 166 9.83 -21.61 7.97
N LYS A 167 11.13 -21.92 8.11
CA LYS A 167 11.84 -21.94 9.40
C LYS A 167 12.67 -20.69 9.69
N GLY A 168 12.72 -19.75 8.73
CA GLY A 168 13.50 -18.53 8.88
C GLY A 168 12.83 -17.47 9.75
N ASN A 169 13.64 -16.54 10.28
CA ASN A 169 13.16 -15.39 11.05
C ASN A 169 12.77 -14.19 10.19
N GLY A 170 12.91 -14.31 8.86
CA GLY A 170 12.62 -13.22 7.93
C GLY A 170 11.12 -13.02 7.66
N LEU A 171 10.82 -12.29 6.59
CA LEU A 171 9.45 -11.94 6.22
C LEU A 171 8.59 -13.14 5.78
N GLY A 172 9.23 -14.23 5.34
CA GLY A 172 8.57 -15.41 4.81
C GLY A 172 8.15 -15.29 3.33
N PRO A 173 7.76 -16.41 2.71
CA PRO A 173 7.41 -16.49 1.30
C PRO A 173 6.26 -15.56 0.94
N GLY A 174 6.34 -14.91 -0.23
CA GLY A 174 5.29 -14.09 -0.83
C GLY A 174 4.90 -12.82 -0.06
N SER A 175 5.53 -12.54 1.09
CA SER A 175 5.20 -11.37 1.91
C SER A 175 5.63 -10.06 1.24
N ILE A 176 4.87 -8.98 1.50
CA ILE A 176 5.36 -7.62 1.36
C ILE A 176 5.92 -7.15 2.71
N GLY A 177 7.07 -6.48 2.69
CA GLY A 177 7.70 -5.88 3.86
C GLY A 177 7.88 -4.39 3.67
N PHE A 178 7.45 -3.60 4.66
CA PHE A 178 7.68 -2.16 4.76
C PHE A 178 8.81 -1.90 5.75
N HIS A 179 9.72 -0.99 5.41
CA HIS A 179 10.85 -0.61 6.24
C HIS A 179 10.85 0.89 6.49
N TYR A 180 10.97 1.28 7.76
CA TYR A 180 11.04 2.68 8.16
C TYR A 180 12.14 2.89 9.20
N GLY A 181 13.01 3.88 8.96
CA GLY A 181 14.19 4.12 9.78
C GLY A 181 15.32 3.14 9.52
N GLU A 182 16.37 3.21 10.31
CA GLU A 182 17.60 2.42 10.17
C GLU A 182 17.87 1.50 11.37
N GLY A 183 16.94 1.46 12.30
CA GLY A 183 17.07 0.64 13.49
C GLY A 183 16.71 -0.83 13.26
N THR A 184 17.00 -1.65 14.25
CA THR A 184 16.47 -3.00 14.38
C THR A 184 15.17 -2.97 15.16
N ASN A 185 14.30 -3.94 14.92
CA ASN A 185 13.09 -4.08 15.73
C ASN A 185 13.46 -4.33 17.20
N GLY A 186 12.84 -3.59 18.09
CA GLY A 186 12.98 -3.72 19.53
C GLY A 186 11.63 -3.48 20.22
N ASP A 187 11.61 -3.57 21.55
CA ASP A 187 10.36 -3.49 22.32
C ASP A 187 9.61 -2.17 22.16
N TRP A 188 10.32 -1.10 21.81
CA TRP A 188 9.80 0.26 21.76
C TRP A 188 9.75 0.85 20.35
N ALA A 189 10.32 0.17 19.36
CA ALA A 189 10.36 0.66 17.99
C ALA A 189 10.25 -0.50 16.99
N GLN A 190 9.31 -0.39 16.08
CA GLN A 190 9.15 -1.33 14.99
C GLN A 190 9.59 -0.68 13.69
N HIS A 191 10.72 -1.14 13.13
CA HIS A 191 11.28 -0.63 11.89
C HIS A 191 10.87 -1.42 10.64
N THR A 192 10.31 -2.60 10.83
CA THR A 192 9.85 -3.46 9.75
C THR A 192 8.46 -3.99 10.05
N TYR A 193 7.56 -3.83 9.11
CA TYR A 193 6.25 -4.47 9.12
C TYR A 193 6.13 -5.40 7.92
N LYS A 194 5.60 -6.60 8.15
CA LYS A 194 5.35 -7.60 7.12
C LYS A 194 3.88 -7.96 7.02
N TYR A 195 3.43 -8.17 5.80
CA TYR A 195 2.06 -8.57 5.52
C TYR A 195 2.01 -9.65 4.45
N LEU A 196 1.19 -10.67 4.68
CA LEU A 196 0.91 -11.68 3.68
C LEU A 196 -0.25 -11.20 2.80
N PRO A 197 -0.08 -11.09 1.48
CA PRO A 197 -1.12 -10.62 0.58
C PRO A 197 -2.43 -11.39 0.72
N GLU A 198 -3.54 -10.68 0.71
CA GLU A 198 -4.89 -11.23 0.66
C GLU A 198 -5.58 -10.81 -0.65
N LEU A 199 -6.46 -11.67 -1.16
CA LEU A 199 -7.30 -11.34 -2.30
C LEU A 199 -8.11 -10.07 -2.01
N ASP A 200 -8.17 -9.15 -2.99
CA ASP A 200 -8.82 -7.85 -2.89
C ASP A 200 -8.17 -6.86 -1.91
N GLY A 201 -7.08 -7.24 -1.25
CA GLY A 201 -6.31 -6.33 -0.39
C GLY A 201 -5.68 -5.20 -1.21
N LEU A 202 -5.77 -3.98 -0.68
CA LEU A 202 -5.17 -2.77 -1.24
C LEU A 202 -4.39 -2.05 -0.14
N TRP A 203 -3.10 -1.85 -0.35
CA TRP A 203 -2.26 -0.98 0.47
C TRP A 203 -1.99 0.32 -0.24
N ILE A 204 -2.17 1.46 0.46
CA ILE A 204 -1.77 2.80 0.00
C ILE A 204 -0.77 3.35 1.00
N PHE A 205 0.37 3.84 0.51
CA PHE A 205 1.48 4.28 1.36
C PHE A 205 2.33 5.35 0.67
N PRO A 206 3.16 6.11 1.43
CA PRO A 206 4.09 7.07 0.87
C PRO A 206 5.05 6.43 -0.13
N ALA A 207 5.22 7.04 -1.31
CA ALA A 207 6.05 6.50 -2.38
C ALA A 207 7.51 6.28 -1.96
N GLN A 208 8.02 7.08 -1.01
CA GLN A 208 9.38 6.98 -0.48
C GLN A 208 9.54 5.96 0.64
N LEU A 209 8.45 5.30 1.09
CA LEU A 209 8.56 4.23 2.07
C LEU A 209 9.23 3.02 1.42
N ARG A 210 10.39 2.64 1.95
CA ARG A 210 11.12 1.45 1.50
C ARG A 210 10.29 0.20 1.71
N HIS A 211 10.17 -0.60 0.67
CA HIS A 211 9.44 -1.86 0.75
C HIS A 211 10.04 -2.89 -0.20
N ARG A 212 9.76 -4.14 0.09
CA ARG A 212 10.19 -5.29 -0.71
C ARG A 212 9.11 -6.33 -0.82
N VAL A 213 9.20 -7.16 -1.84
CA VAL A 213 8.28 -8.27 -2.09
C VAL A 213 9.07 -9.56 -2.16
N ASN A 214 8.88 -10.44 -1.19
CA ASN A 214 9.54 -11.73 -1.14
C ASN A 214 8.95 -12.69 -2.18
N PRO A 215 9.76 -13.61 -2.74
CA PRO A 215 9.25 -14.66 -3.60
C PRO A 215 8.38 -15.63 -2.80
N PHE A 216 7.38 -16.20 -3.44
CA PHE A 216 6.80 -17.48 -3.07
C PHE A 216 7.43 -18.56 -3.95
N TYR A 217 7.33 -19.85 -3.58
CA TYR A 217 8.16 -20.88 -4.19
C TYR A 217 7.43 -21.74 -5.23
N ASP A 218 6.11 -21.89 -5.11
CA ASP A 218 5.34 -22.72 -6.04
C ASP A 218 5.26 -22.07 -7.41
N LYS A 219 6.07 -22.62 -8.34
CA LYS A 219 6.15 -22.14 -9.73
C LYS A 219 4.89 -22.43 -10.57
N THR A 220 3.98 -23.27 -10.07
CA THR A 220 2.71 -23.56 -10.74
C THR A 220 1.64 -22.48 -10.46
N GLN A 221 1.87 -21.64 -9.48
CA GLN A 221 0.97 -20.57 -9.08
C GLN A 221 1.45 -19.21 -9.58
N GLU A 222 0.53 -18.26 -9.57
CA GLU A 222 0.76 -16.90 -10.01
C GLU A 222 0.07 -15.91 -9.07
N ARG A 223 0.78 -14.85 -8.69
CA ARG A 223 0.21 -13.67 -8.04
C ARG A 223 0.03 -12.57 -9.06
N ILE A 224 -1.17 -11.97 -9.08
CA ILE A 224 -1.44 -10.81 -9.92
C ILE A 224 -1.71 -9.61 -9.00
N SER A 225 -0.97 -8.52 -9.22
CA SER A 225 -1.13 -7.27 -8.49
C SER A 225 -1.11 -6.07 -9.42
N VAL A 226 -1.84 -5.01 -9.04
CA VAL A 226 -1.80 -3.71 -9.73
C VAL A 226 -1.20 -2.69 -8.80
N SER A 227 -0.24 -1.94 -9.32
CA SER A 227 0.41 -0.85 -8.60
C SER A 227 0.38 0.43 -9.42
N GLY A 228 0.58 1.55 -8.77
CA GLY A 228 0.64 2.85 -9.41
C GLY A 228 1.22 3.92 -8.50
N ASN A 229 1.56 5.06 -9.10
CA ASN A 229 2.16 6.20 -8.44
C ASN A 229 1.37 7.46 -8.75
N CYS A 230 1.25 8.37 -7.79
CA CYS A 230 0.57 9.64 -8.01
C CYS A 230 1.21 10.83 -7.26
N TYR A 231 0.84 12.02 -7.72
CA TYR A 231 0.97 13.26 -6.97
C TYR A 231 -0.42 13.78 -6.61
N PHE A 232 -0.56 14.33 -5.42
CA PHE A 232 -1.73 15.15 -5.11
C PHE A 232 -1.64 16.49 -5.83
N ASN A 233 -2.74 16.89 -6.41
CA ASN A 233 -2.90 18.24 -6.93
C ASN A 233 -3.09 19.14 -5.70
N ARG A 234 -2.03 19.81 -5.27
CA ARG A 234 -2.15 20.79 -4.19
C ARG A 234 -3.12 21.87 -4.64
N PRO A 235 -4.13 22.25 -3.82
CA PRO A 235 -4.72 23.57 -4.00
C PRO A 235 -3.55 24.55 -4.01
N GLU A 236 -3.57 25.54 -4.91
CA GLU A 236 -2.55 26.60 -4.92
C GLU A 236 -2.40 27.09 -3.48
N MET A 237 -1.28 26.76 -2.85
CA MET A 237 -1.02 27.29 -1.53
C MET A 237 -0.99 28.79 -1.68
N PRO A 238 -1.81 29.56 -0.94
CA PRO A 238 -1.64 31.01 -0.92
C PRO A 238 -0.16 31.24 -0.60
N SER A 239 0.51 32.00 -1.45
CA SER A 239 1.94 32.18 -1.45
C SER A 239 2.42 32.42 -0.02
N GLN A 240 3.17 31.46 0.48
CA GLN A 240 4.03 31.58 1.66
C GLN A 240 3.34 32.10 2.93
N ALA A 241 2.75 31.23 3.69
CA ALA A 241 2.85 31.37 5.13
C ALA A 241 4.36 31.34 5.46
N LYS A 242 4.92 32.46 5.90
CA LYS A 242 6.29 32.51 6.43
C LYS A 242 6.39 31.40 7.49
N PRO A 243 7.48 30.60 7.49
CA PRO A 243 7.67 29.62 8.54
C PRO A 243 7.50 30.34 9.90
N PRO A 244 6.85 29.69 10.88
CA PRO A 244 6.67 30.32 12.18
C PRO A 244 8.03 30.71 12.71
N LYS A 245 8.18 31.96 13.11
CA LYS A 245 9.37 32.45 13.82
C LYS A 245 9.44 31.84 15.23
N GLN A 246 9.66 30.54 15.28
CA GLN A 246 10.12 29.88 16.49
C GLN A 246 11.40 29.14 16.12
N ALA A 247 12.47 29.91 16.03
CA ALA A 247 13.79 29.37 16.21
C ALA A 247 13.85 28.81 17.64
N MET A 248 13.99 27.49 17.75
CA MET A 248 14.38 26.92 19.04
C MET A 248 15.73 27.53 19.42
N PRO A 249 15.87 28.07 20.65
CA PRO A 249 17.15 28.62 21.05
C PRO A 249 18.22 27.53 21.02
N GLY A 250 19.25 27.69 20.23
CA GLY A 250 20.43 26.82 20.24
C GLY A 250 20.83 26.12 18.95
N TRP A 251 20.10 26.26 17.84
CA TRP A 251 20.52 25.71 16.55
C TRP A 251 20.96 26.84 15.61
N GLN A 252 22.29 27.05 15.53
CA GLN A 252 22.90 27.80 14.44
C GLN A 252 23.43 26.79 13.41
N TYR A 253 23.03 26.93 12.15
CA TYR A 253 23.67 26.28 11.01
C TYR A 253 24.85 27.12 10.54
#